data_5d1b2159c84ecc3f878283fedf7de65c
#
_entry.id   5d1b2159c84ecc3f878283fedf7de65c
#
_cell.length_a   1.000
_cell.length_b   1.000
_cell.length_c   1.000
_cell.angle_alpha   90.00
_cell.angle_beta   90.00
_cell.angle_gamma   90.00
#
_symmetry.space_group_name_H-M   'P 1'
#
loop_
_entity.id
_entity.type
_entity.pdbx_description
1 polymer ?
#
loop_
_entity_poly.entity_id
_entity_poly.type
_entity_poly.pdbx_seq_one_letter_code
_entity_poly.pdbx_strand_id
1 'polypeptide(L)'
;MIARFVPVVLFSFGLAHAYAQLLSAPALDSVRTFTNLEKALKDPANVYRLDLSGEGLRALPEEVRQFKNLNAIELGRNKLKDLPEWFSELEYMQEIHMGRNKLAVFPAVLCKLKHLKKIVASQNEIPALPACIGGLDKLVVLDLWSNDIGALPVEAENLKALRFLDLRVIQMNEEEQAAIRELVPWATMYFSTPCNCGF
;
A
#
# COMPACT_ATOMS: atom_id res chain seq x y z
N MET A 1 9.51 61.35 33.41
CA MET A 1 10.20 60.47 32.44
C MET A 1 9.65 59.06 32.62
N ILE A 2 8.77 58.63 31.75
CA ILE A 2 8.15 57.30 31.80
C ILE A 2 8.84 56.42 30.76
N ALA A 3 9.63 55.48 31.22
CA ALA A 3 10.32 54.53 30.34
C ALA A 3 9.31 53.49 29.80
N ARG A 4 9.08 53.49 28.48
CA ARG A 4 8.29 52.47 27.79
C ARG A 4 9.14 51.24 27.61
N PHE A 5 8.80 50.15 28.32
CA PHE A 5 9.27 48.81 28.05
C PHE A 5 8.59 48.30 26.80
N VAL A 6 9.39 48.04 25.76
CA VAL A 6 8.94 47.29 24.58
C VAL A 6 9.25 45.82 24.86
N PRO A 7 8.26 44.91 24.85
CA PRO A 7 8.54 43.47 25.02
C PRO A 7 9.21 42.97 23.74
N VAL A 8 10.45 42.48 23.90
CA VAL A 8 11.10 41.69 22.85
C VAL A 8 10.42 40.33 22.78
N VAL A 9 9.60 40.13 21.78
CA VAL A 9 9.03 38.81 21.44
C VAL A 9 10.15 37.97 20.82
N LEU A 10 10.78 37.15 21.63
CA LEU A 10 11.69 36.10 21.16
C LEU A 10 10.85 35.07 20.37
N PHE A 11 10.84 35.17 19.05
CA PHE A 11 10.42 34.05 18.19
C PHE A 11 11.45 32.94 18.39
N SER A 12 11.15 31.99 19.25
CA SER A 12 11.83 30.71 19.26
C SER A 12 11.48 30.02 17.94
N PHE A 13 12.37 30.06 16.97
CA PHE A 13 12.38 29.11 15.86
C PHE A 13 12.63 27.73 16.50
N GLY A 14 11.55 27.08 16.95
CA GLY A 14 11.59 25.67 17.26
C GLY A 14 11.98 24.96 15.98
N LEU A 15 13.15 24.31 15.98
CA LEU A 15 13.45 23.28 15.00
C LEU A 15 12.31 22.29 15.06
N ALA A 16 11.38 22.37 14.09
CA ALA A 16 10.36 21.36 13.91
C ALA A 16 11.12 20.08 13.53
N HIS A 17 11.39 19.26 14.54
CA HIS A 17 11.82 17.89 14.29
C HIS A 17 10.67 17.27 13.47
N ALA A 18 10.94 16.91 12.24
CA ALA A 18 10.00 16.16 11.43
C ALA A 18 9.85 14.79 12.10
N TYR A 19 8.90 14.69 13.04
CA TYR A 19 8.52 13.40 13.60
C TYR A 19 7.91 12.58 12.47
N ALA A 20 8.26 11.31 12.43
CA ALA A 20 7.62 10.36 11.54
C ALA A 20 6.09 10.45 11.73
N GLN A 21 5.33 10.61 10.64
CA GLN A 21 3.94 11.01 10.72
C GLN A 21 3.03 10.22 9.80
N LEU A 22 1.97 9.67 10.40
CA LEU A 22 0.85 9.12 9.67
C LEU A 22 -0.04 10.28 9.19
N LEU A 23 -0.15 10.47 7.88
CA LEU A 23 -0.98 11.52 7.30
C LEU A 23 -2.47 11.11 7.27
N SER A 24 -3.37 12.08 7.40
CA SER A 24 -4.77 11.88 7.03
C SER A 24 -4.91 11.74 5.51
N ALA A 25 -5.99 11.12 5.01
CA ALA A 25 -6.18 10.95 3.57
C ALA A 25 -6.15 12.29 2.80
N PRO A 26 -6.84 13.36 3.21
CA PRO A 26 -6.73 14.66 2.52
C PRO A 26 -5.31 15.26 2.56
N ALA A 27 -4.57 15.04 3.65
CA ALA A 27 -3.20 15.51 3.75
C ALA A 27 -2.29 14.71 2.80
N LEU A 28 -2.46 13.39 2.73
CA LEU A 28 -1.70 12.52 1.83
C LEU A 28 -1.95 12.86 0.35
N ASP A 29 -3.19 13.24 -0.01
CA ASP A 29 -3.54 13.64 -1.37
C ASP A 29 -2.94 14.99 -1.77
N SER A 30 -2.64 15.85 -0.80
CA SER A 30 -2.10 17.20 -1.01
C SER A 30 -0.58 17.29 -0.98
N VAL A 31 0.13 16.28 -0.45
CA VAL A 31 1.59 16.30 -0.39
C VAL A 31 2.22 16.06 -1.76
N ARG A 32 3.42 16.62 -1.90
CA ARG A 32 4.22 16.41 -3.11
C ARG A 32 4.54 14.95 -3.33
N THR A 33 4.34 14.48 -4.57
CA THR A 33 4.87 13.19 -5.03
C THR A 33 6.28 13.38 -5.58
N PHE A 34 7.23 12.65 -5.06
CA PHE A 34 8.58 12.57 -5.62
C PHE A 34 8.60 11.48 -6.71
N THR A 35 9.05 11.84 -7.90
CA THR A 35 9.16 10.91 -9.05
C THR A 35 10.61 10.60 -9.42
N ASN A 36 11.55 11.02 -8.60
CA ASN A 36 12.97 10.77 -8.81
C ASN A 36 13.63 10.48 -7.46
N LEU A 37 14.25 9.31 -7.37
CA LEU A 37 14.84 8.82 -6.12
C LEU A 37 15.97 9.72 -5.62
N GLU A 38 16.87 10.18 -6.51
CA GLU A 38 17.99 11.04 -6.13
C GLU A 38 17.53 12.39 -5.57
N LYS A 39 16.42 12.93 -6.11
CA LYS A 39 15.84 14.18 -5.58
C LYS A 39 15.16 13.95 -4.24
N ALA A 40 14.51 12.80 -4.04
CA ALA A 40 13.90 12.43 -2.78
C ALA A 40 14.95 12.27 -1.67
N LEU A 41 16.09 11.67 -1.99
CA LEU A 41 17.20 11.46 -1.06
C LEU A 41 17.88 12.74 -0.55
N LYS A 42 17.61 13.89 -1.17
CA LYS A 42 18.13 15.18 -0.66
C LYS A 42 17.41 15.66 0.60
N ASP A 43 16.17 15.19 0.83
CA ASP A 43 15.40 15.54 2.01
C ASP A 43 14.48 14.35 2.39
N PRO A 44 15.06 13.24 2.86
CA PRO A 44 14.32 11.99 3.10
C PRO A 44 13.24 12.11 4.18
N ALA A 45 13.37 13.05 5.11
CA ALA A 45 12.39 13.28 6.18
C ALA A 45 11.06 13.85 5.66
N ASN A 46 11.05 14.49 4.49
CA ASN A 46 9.88 15.10 3.88
C ASN A 46 9.32 14.30 2.69
N VAL A 47 9.71 13.03 2.55
CA VAL A 47 9.18 12.13 1.53
C VAL A 47 8.02 11.33 2.10
N TYR A 48 6.80 11.77 1.82
CA TYR A 48 5.55 11.10 2.21
C TYR A 48 4.94 10.29 1.06
N ARG A 49 5.24 10.66 -0.19
CA ARG A 49 4.75 10.00 -1.40
C ARG A 49 5.86 9.86 -2.43
N LEU A 50 6.09 8.65 -2.92
CA LEU A 50 7.15 8.32 -3.87
C LEU A 50 6.57 7.54 -5.05
N ASP A 51 6.90 7.95 -6.27
CA ASP A 51 6.55 7.24 -7.49
C ASP A 51 7.83 6.78 -8.20
N LEU A 52 8.00 5.46 -8.25
CA LEU A 52 9.05 4.74 -8.97
C LEU A 52 8.43 3.82 -10.02
N SER A 53 7.27 4.17 -10.54
CA SER A 53 6.60 3.37 -11.58
C SER A 53 7.35 3.45 -12.91
N GLY A 54 7.45 2.31 -13.60
CA GLY A 54 8.05 2.24 -14.94
C GLY A 54 9.57 2.33 -15.00
N GLU A 55 10.26 2.30 -13.87
CA GLU A 55 11.72 2.41 -13.78
C GLU A 55 12.46 1.09 -14.15
N GLY A 56 11.71 0.05 -14.51
CA GLY A 56 12.29 -1.25 -14.89
C GLY A 56 12.93 -2.01 -13.73
N LEU A 57 12.59 -1.68 -12.49
CA LEU A 57 13.14 -2.22 -11.26
C LEU A 57 12.93 -3.74 -11.17
N ARG A 58 13.98 -4.48 -10.87
CA ARG A 58 13.95 -5.91 -10.55
C ARG A 58 13.90 -6.18 -9.03
N ALA A 59 14.36 -5.22 -8.25
CA ALA A 59 14.30 -5.16 -6.80
C ALA A 59 14.09 -3.70 -6.38
N LEU A 60 13.49 -3.49 -5.21
CA LEU A 60 13.32 -2.15 -4.65
C LEU A 60 14.69 -1.63 -4.17
N PRO A 61 15.11 -0.40 -4.57
CA PRO A 61 16.36 0.20 -4.11
C PRO A 61 16.38 0.34 -2.59
N GLU A 62 17.50 -0.03 -1.95
CA GLU A 62 17.63 -0.01 -0.48
C GLU A 62 17.55 1.41 0.09
N GLU A 63 17.89 2.42 -0.72
CA GLU A 63 17.79 3.83 -0.39
C GLU A 63 16.37 4.26 0.02
N VAL A 64 15.33 3.57 -0.48
CA VAL A 64 13.93 3.81 -0.10
C VAL A 64 13.70 3.59 1.40
N ARG A 65 14.49 2.75 2.03
CA ARG A 65 14.47 2.49 3.49
C ARG A 65 14.69 3.76 4.33
N GLN A 66 15.31 4.80 3.76
CA GLN A 66 15.58 6.06 4.44
C GLN A 66 14.31 6.93 4.61
N PHE A 67 13.27 6.69 3.81
CA PHE A 67 12.04 7.49 3.83
C PHE A 67 11.09 7.07 4.94
N LYS A 68 11.47 7.32 6.20
CA LYS A 68 10.71 6.86 7.38
C LYS A 68 9.30 7.46 7.48
N ASN A 69 9.02 8.56 6.77
CA ASN A 69 7.71 9.19 6.69
C ASN A 69 6.89 8.75 5.47
N LEU A 70 7.34 7.75 4.71
CA LEU A 70 6.64 7.32 3.51
C LEU A 70 5.28 6.72 3.85
N ASN A 71 4.24 7.30 3.26
CA ASN A 71 2.84 6.89 3.45
C ASN A 71 2.26 6.24 2.18
N ALA A 72 2.76 6.59 1.00
CA ALA A 72 2.31 6.03 -0.26
C ALA A 72 3.49 5.78 -1.22
N ILE A 73 3.43 4.63 -1.92
CA ILE A 73 4.44 4.29 -2.92
C ILE A 73 3.80 3.70 -4.18
N GLU A 74 4.23 4.21 -5.34
CA GLU A 74 3.91 3.70 -6.66
C GLU A 74 5.09 2.89 -7.21
N LEU A 75 4.90 1.59 -7.39
CA LEU A 75 5.88 0.63 -7.91
C LEU A 75 5.37 -0.07 -9.17
N GLY A 76 4.30 0.43 -9.76
CA GLY A 76 3.66 -0.19 -10.92
C GLY A 76 4.57 -0.25 -12.16
N ARG A 77 4.29 -1.18 -13.09
CA ARG A 77 5.02 -1.30 -14.37
C ARG A 77 6.53 -1.51 -14.21
N ASN A 78 6.92 -2.32 -13.22
CA ASN A 78 8.30 -2.72 -12.99
C ASN A 78 8.49 -4.23 -13.28
N LYS A 79 9.57 -4.81 -12.79
CA LYS A 79 9.90 -6.24 -12.92
C LYS A 79 10.14 -6.87 -11.54
N LEU A 80 9.47 -6.34 -10.52
CA LEU A 80 9.62 -6.82 -9.14
C LEU A 80 9.08 -8.23 -9.03
N LYS A 81 9.81 -9.08 -8.32
CA LYS A 81 9.38 -10.44 -7.99
C LYS A 81 8.92 -10.58 -6.54
N ASP A 82 9.36 -9.66 -5.68
CA ASP A 82 9.02 -9.59 -4.26
C ASP A 82 9.37 -8.20 -3.69
N LEU A 83 9.03 -7.97 -2.42
CA LEU A 83 9.46 -6.82 -1.63
C LEU A 83 10.44 -7.30 -0.54
N PRO A 84 11.49 -6.51 -0.24
CA PRO A 84 12.47 -6.89 0.77
C PRO A 84 11.87 -6.83 2.18
N GLU A 85 12.38 -7.65 3.11
CA GLU A 85 11.91 -7.71 4.50
C GLU A 85 11.96 -6.35 5.22
N TRP A 86 12.97 -5.51 4.92
CA TRP A 86 13.10 -4.18 5.51
C TRP A 86 11.94 -3.23 5.12
N PHE A 87 11.13 -3.59 4.11
CA PHE A 87 9.96 -2.78 3.72
C PHE A 87 8.98 -2.59 4.88
N SER A 88 8.94 -3.54 5.82
CA SER A 88 8.15 -3.45 7.04
C SER A 88 8.57 -2.33 8.00
N GLU A 89 9.74 -1.73 7.81
CA GLU A 89 10.22 -0.59 8.62
C GLU A 89 9.57 0.74 8.20
N LEU A 90 8.86 0.75 7.06
CA LEU A 90 8.09 1.90 6.59
C LEU A 90 6.71 1.91 7.29
N GLU A 91 6.72 2.07 8.60
CA GLU A 91 5.57 1.84 9.49
C GLU A 91 4.34 2.69 9.17
N TYR A 92 4.53 3.87 8.54
CA TYR A 92 3.44 4.78 8.16
C TYR A 92 2.83 4.50 6.80
N MET A 93 3.24 3.42 6.12
CA MET A 93 2.72 3.04 4.80
C MET A 93 1.21 2.81 4.86
N GLN A 94 0.46 3.55 4.03
CA GLN A 94 -0.99 3.47 3.88
C GLN A 94 -1.41 2.96 2.51
N GLU A 95 -0.65 3.29 1.45
CA GLU A 95 -0.99 2.93 0.08
C GLU A 95 0.21 2.34 -0.65
N ILE A 96 0.01 1.20 -1.27
CA ILE A 96 1.01 0.58 -2.16
C ILE A 96 0.37 0.19 -3.49
N HIS A 97 0.99 0.61 -4.59
CA HIS A 97 0.63 0.24 -5.94
C HIS A 97 1.79 -0.52 -6.57
N MET A 98 1.62 -1.81 -6.81
CA MET A 98 2.63 -2.71 -7.41
C MET A 98 2.05 -3.52 -8.57
N GLY A 99 1.03 -2.97 -9.24
CA GLY A 99 0.44 -3.57 -10.42
C GLY A 99 1.42 -3.64 -11.60
N ARG A 100 1.23 -4.62 -12.50
CA ARG A 100 2.10 -4.85 -13.66
C ARG A 100 3.55 -5.10 -13.26
N ASN A 101 3.75 -6.10 -12.40
CA ASN A 101 5.05 -6.61 -11.99
C ASN A 101 5.16 -8.11 -12.32
N LYS A 102 6.06 -8.82 -11.65
CA LYS A 102 6.31 -10.26 -11.79
C LYS A 102 6.20 -10.97 -10.45
N LEU A 103 5.24 -10.56 -9.63
CA LEU A 103 5.00 -11.15 -8.33
C LEU A 103 4.34 -12.52 -8.51
N ALA A 104 5.06 -13.60 -8.26
CA ALA A 104 4.55 -14.97 -8.25
C ALA A 104 4.04 -15.39 -6.86
N VAL A 105 4.24 -14.55 -5.84
CA VAL A 105 3.74 -14.73 -4.48
C VAL A 105 3.35 -13.36 -3.94
N PHE A 106 2.29 -13.29 -3.14
CA PHE A 106 1.94 -12.05 -2.45
C PHE A 106 3.00 -11.73 -1.40
N PRO A 107 3.58 -10.51 -1.40
CA PRO A 107 4.65 -10.15 -0.47
C PRO A 107 4.13 -10.13 0.98
N ALA A 108 4.43 -11.18 1.75
CA ALA A 108 3.95 -11.32 3.14
C ALA A 108 4.46 -10.21 4.08
N VAL A 109 5.55 -9.52 3.72
CA VAL A 109 6.06 -8.35 4.44
C VAL A 109 5.01 -7.25 4.61
N LEU A 110 4.06 -7.14 3.67
CA LEU A 110 2.96 -6.17 3.75
C LEU A 110 2.04 -6.41 4.94
N CYS A 111 1.89 -7.65 5.40
CA CYS A 111 1.07 -7.96 6.58
C CYS A 111 1.59 -7.33 7.88
N LYS A 112 2.85 -6.89 7.90
CA LYS A 112 3.46 -6.22 9.05
C LYS A 112 3.07 -4.73 9.13
N LEU A 113 2.54 -4.15 8.05
CA LEU A 113 2.24 -2.72 7.91
C LEU A 113 0.81 -2.40 8.38
N LYS A 114 0.66 -2.07 9.66
CA LYS A 114 -0.64 -1.90 10.35
C LYS A 114 -1.45 -0.67 9.93
N HIS A 115 -0.91 0.16 9.05
CA HIS A 115 -1.61 1.34 8.54
C HIS A 115 -2.05 1.21 7.09
N LEU A 116 -1.81 0.06 6.44
CA LEU A 116 -2.23 -0.18 5.06
C LEU A 116 -3.75 -0.09 4.93
N LYS A 117 -4.17 0.76 3.99
CA LYS A 117 -5.56 1.01 3.59
C LYS A 117 -5.82 0.59 2.14
N LYS A 118 -4.77 0.64 1.31
CA LYS A 118 -4.90 0.36 -0.11
C LYS A 118 -3.72 -0.46 -0.62
N ILE A 119 -4.04 -1.60 -1.22
CA ILE A 119 -3.11 -2.47 -1.94
C ILE A 119 -3.63 -2.65 -3.36
N VAL A 120 -2.83 -2.23 -4.35
CA VAL A 120 -3.06 -2.51 -5.76
C VAL A 120 -1.94 -3.42 -6.25
N ALA A 121 -2.27 -4.69 -6.49
CA ALA A 121 -1.35 -5.72 -6.96
C ALA A 121 -1.81 -6.36 -8.27
N SER A 122 -2.64 -5.64 -9.03
CA SER A 122 -3.21 -6.09 -10.29
C SER A 122 -2.15 -6.45 -11.35
N GLN A 123 -2.49 -7.37 -12.27
CA GLN A 123 -1.60 -7.79 -13.36
C GLN A 123 -0.24 -8.30 -12.84
N ASN A 124 -0.30 -9.34 -12.03
CA ASN A 124 0.81 -10.15 -11.54
C ASN A 124 0.47 -11.64 -11.72
N GLU A 125 1.24 -12.53 -11.12
CA GLU A 125 1.10 -13.99 -11.20
C GLU A 125 0.81 -14.57 -9.79
N ILE A 126 0.06 -13.83 -8.94
CA ILE A 126 -0.18 -14.21 -7.54
C ILE A 126 -1.27 -15.30 -7.47
N PRO A 127 -0.97 -16.51 -6.96
CA PRO A 127 -1.95 -17.62 -6.92
C PRO A 127 -2.81 -17.60 -5.65
N ALA A 128 -2.33 -16.99 -4.57
CA ALA A 128 -3.00 -16.99 -3.27
C ALA A 128 -2.57 -15.83 -2.38
N LEU A 129 -3.41 -15.47 -1.43
CA LEU A 129 -3.04 -14.56 -0.34
C LEU A 129 -2.60 -15.36 0.88
N PRO A 130 -1.61 -14.87 1.65
CA PRO A 130 -1.22 -15.51 2.90
C PRO A 130 -2.25 -15.26 4.00
N ALA A 131 -2.36 -16.19 4.97
CA ALA A 131 -3.25 -16.05 6.13
C ALA A 131 -3.05 -14.73 6.91
N CYS A 132 -1.81 -14.22 6.94
CA CYS A 132 -1.49 -12.95 7.61
C CYS A 132 -2.23 -11.73 7.05
N ILE A 133 -2.85 -11.82 5.86
CA ILE A 133 -3.64 -10.73 5.26
C ILE A 133 -4.75 -10.27 6.21
N GLY A 134 -5.35 -11.20 6.97
CA GLY A 134 -6.39 -10.91 7.96
C GLY A 134 -5.95 -9.99 9.09
N GLY A 135 -4.65 -9.76 9.25
CA GLY A 135 -4.11 -8.80 10.21
C GLY A 135 -4.10 -7.34 9.74
N LEU A 136 -4.55 -7.06 8.51
CA LEU A 136 -4.65 -5.71 7.94
C LEU A 136 -6.04 -5.10 8.22
N ASP A 137 -6.33 -4.86 9.48
CA ASP A 137 -7.63 -4.38 10.00
C ASP A 137 -8.11 -3.04 9.41
N LYS A 138 -7.21 -2.26 8.82
CA LYS A 138 -7.49 -0.96 8.17
C LYS A 138 -7.59 -1.03 6.65
N LEU A 139 -7.43 -2.21 6.04
CA LEU A 139 -7.44 -2.37 4.59
C LEU A 139 -8.85 -2.10 4.03
N VAL A 140 -8.95 -1.10 3.16
CA VAL A 140 -10.20 -0.65 2.52
C VAL A 140 -10.29 -1.10 1.08
N VAL A 141 -9.17 -1.09 0.35
CA VAL A 141 -9.09 -1.42 -1.07
C VAL A 141 -8.06 -2.52 -1.29
N LEU A 142 -8.49 -3.60 -1.91
CA LEU A 142 -7.64 -4.69 -2.37
C LEU A 142 -7.93 -4.97 -3.84
N ASP A 143 -7.02 -4.54 -4.71
CA ASP A 143 -7.10 -4.76 -6.15
C ASP A 143 -6.12 -5.88 -6.55
N LEU A 144 -6.69 -7.00 -6.95
CA LEU A 144 -5.99 -8.22 -7.41
C LEU A 144 -6.35 -8.57 -8.85
N TRP A 145 -6.94 -7.63 -9.59
CA TRP A 145 -7.32 -7.81 -10.99
C TRP A 145 -6.21 -8.48 -11.81
N SER A 146 -6.57 -9.48 -12.60
CA SER A 146 -5.62 -10.20 -13.47
C SER A 146 -4.43 -10.79 -12.70
N ASN A 147 -4.75 -11.69 -11.77
CA ASN A 147 -3.84 -12.61 -11.07
C ASN A 147 -4.38 -14.04 -11.20
N ASP A 148 -3.78 -14.99 -10.49
CA ASP A 148 -4.16 -16.41 -10.54
C ASP A 148 -4.82 -16.88 -9.21
N ILE A 149 -5.49 -15.97 -8.49
CA ILE A 149 -6.10 -16.25 -7.18
C ILE A 149 -7.25 -17.27 -7.33
N GLY A 150 -7.12 -18.43 -6.71
CA GLY A 150 -8.18 -19.44 -6.69
C GLY A 150 -9.15 -19.28 -5.52
N ALA A 151 -8.68 -18.81 -4.36
CA ALA A 151 -9.49 -18.61 -3.16
C ALA A 151 -8.88 -17.55 -2.25
N LEU A 152 -9.68 -17.01 -1.33
CA LEU A 152 -9.18 -16.23 -0.21
C LEU A 152 -8.92 -17.14 1.00
N PRO A 153 -7.89 -16.84 1.82
CA PRO A 153 -7.71 -17.53 3.09
C PRO A 153 -8.85 -17.19 4.06
N VAL A 154 -9.19 -18.11 4.96
CA VAL A 154 -10.28 -17.90 5.94
C VAL A 154 -10.08 -16.63 6.77
N GLU A 155 -8.85 -16.27 7.07
CA GLU A 155 -8.48 -15.08 7.83
C GLU A 155 -8.90 -13.77 7.14
N ALA A 156 -9.24 -13.80 5.84
CA ALA A 156 -9.79 -12.63 5.14
C ALA A 156 -11.14 -12.18 5.75
N GLU A 157 -11.84 -13.05 6.49
CA GLU A 157 -13.01 -12.68 7.29
C GLU A 157 -12.74 -11.55 8.30
N ASN A 158 -11.46 -11.34 8.68
CA ASN A 158 -11.04 -10.29 9.61
C ASN A 158 -10.87 -8.91 8.95
N LEU A 159 -10.94 -8.82 7.63
CA LEU A 159 -10.80 -7.56 6.89
C LEU A 159 -12.08 -6.70 6.98
N LYS A 160 -12.53 -6.35 8.18
CA LYS A 160 -13.82 -5.66 8.42
C LYS A 160 -13.88 -4.24 7.83
N ALA A 161 -12.73 -3.62 7.58
CA ALA A 161 -12.65 -2.34 6.90
C ALA A 161 -12.72 -2.43 5.37
N LEU A 162 -12.58 -3.63 4.78
CA LEU A 162 -12.55 -3.82 3.33
C LEU A 162 -13.87 -3.34 2.70
N ARG A 163 -13.77 -2.52 1.65
CA ARG A 163 -14.92 -1.99 0.90
C ARG A 163 -14.88 -2.34 -0.58
N PHE A 164 -13.67 -2.53 -1.12
CA PHE A 164 -13.47 -2.84 -2.53
C PHE A 164 -12.51 -4.01 -2.68
N LEU A 165 -12.97 -5.05 -3.39
CA LEU A 165 -12.18 -6.22 -3.76
C LEU A 165 -12.34 -6.44 -5.26
N ASP A 166 -11.27 -6.29 -6.03
CA ASP A 166 -11.29 -6.54 -7.48
C ASP A 166 -10.60 -7.86 -7.81
N LEU A 167 -11.38 -8.81 -8.33
CA LEU A 167 -10.96 -10.14 -8.74
C LEU A 167 -11.35 -10.41 -10.20
N ARG A 168 -11.48 -9.37 -11.02
CA ARG A 168 -11.76 -9.54 -12.45
C ARG A 168 -10.56 -10.11 -13.20
N VAL A 169 -10.83 -10.73 -14.34
CA VAL A 169 -9.83 -11.40 -15.19
C VAL A 169 -9.07 -12.49 -14.39
N ILE A 170 -9.80 -13.14 -13.48
CA ILE A 170 -9.39 -14.33 -12.77
C ILE A 170 -10.41 -15.42 -13.10
N GLN A 171 -9.93 -16.61 -13.42
CA GLN A 171 -10.81 -17.74 -13.75
C GLN A 171 -11.36 -18.33 -12.45
N MET A 172 -12.63 -18.08 -12.18
CA MET A 172 -13.36 -18.62 -11.03
C MET A 172 -14.73 -19.13 -11.48
N ASN A 173 -15.13 -20.30 -10.99
CA ASN A 173 -16.49 -20.80 -11.16
C ASN A 173 -17.47 -20.13 -10.18
N GLU A 174 -18.77 -20.48 -10.27
CA GLU A 174 -19.81 -19.88 -9.42
C GLU A 174 -19.62 -20.19 -7.94
N GLU A 175 -19.18 -21.41 -7.60
CA GLU A 175 -18.97 -21.86 -6.22
C GLU A 175 -17.81 -21.09 -5.56
N GLU A 176 -16.70 -20.93 -6.29
CA GLU A 176 -15.55 -20.16 -5.82
C GLU A 176 -15.90 -18.69 -5.58
N GLN A 177 -16.64 -18.07 -6.51
CA GLN A 177 -17.12 -16.70 -6.33
C GLN A 177 -18.09 -16.58 -5.14
N ALA A 178 -18.99 -17.56 -4.96
CA ALA A 178 -19.94 -17.59 -3.84
C ALA A 178 -19.21 -17.70 -2.49
N ALA A 179 -18.24 -18.60 -2.38
CA ALA A 179 -17.43 -18.77 -1.17
C ALA A 179 -16.71 -17.46 -0.77
N ILE A 180 -16.18 -16.72 -1.74
CA ILE A 180 -15.56 -15.41 -1.45
C ILE A 180 -16.59 -14.38 -0.98
N ARG A 181 -17.80 -14.36 -1.58
CA ARG A 181 -18.88 -13.46 -1.13
C ARG A 181 -19.35 -13.76 0.29
N GLU A 182 -19.39 -15.01 0.68
CA GLU A 182 -19.73 -15.41 2.04
C GLU A 182 -18.67 -15.00 3.06
N LEU A 183 -17.39 -15.05 2.65
CA LEU A 183 -16.26 -14.77 3.53
C LEU A 183 -16.13 -13.27 3.88
N VAL A 184 -16.40 -12.37 2.92
CA VAL A 184 -16.28 -10.90 3.09
C VAL A 184 -17.55 -10.16 2.60
N PRO A 185 -18.74 -10.46 3.14
CA PRO A 185 -20.04 -10.01 2.60
C PRO A 185 -20.26 -8.49 2.66
N TRP A 186 -19.45 -7.75 3.41
CA TRP A 186 -19.53 -6.29 3.54
C TRP A 186 -18.77 -5.53 2.45
N ALA A 187 -17.97 -6.23 1.63
CA ALA A 187 -17.19 -5.59 0.57
C ALA A 187 -17.94 -5.61 -0.77
N THR A 188 -17.79 -4.54 -1.55
CA THR A 188 -18.16 -4.54 -2.96
C THR A 188 -17.12 -5.31 -3.75
N MET A 189 -17.54 -6.36 -4.44
CA MET A 189 -16.65 -7.27 -5.16
C MET A 189 -16.91 -7.20 -6.65
N TYR A 190 -15.83 -7.23 -7.40
CA TYR A 190 -15.85 -7.29 -8.85
C TYR A 190 -15.23 -8.61 -9.31
N PHE A 191 -16.00 -9.38 -10.09
CA PHE A 191 -15.58 -10.64 -10.70
C PHE A 191 -15.79 -10.57 -12.23
N SER A 192 -15.09 -11.41 -12.96
CA SER A 192 -15.47 -11.76 -14.33
C SER A 192 -16.67 -12.70 -14.33
N THR A 193 -17.28 -12.90 -15.50
CA THR A 193 -18.29 -13.94 -15.69
C THR A 193 -17.71 -15.28 -15.25
N PRO A 194 -18.48 -16.08 -14.46
CA PRO A 194 -18.00 -17.39 -14.02
C PRO A 194 -17.56 -18.26 -15.20
N CYS A 195 -16.46 -18.98 -15.04
CA CYS A 195 -16.03 -19.96 -16.03
C CYS A 195 -16.73 -21.30 -15.82
N ASN A 196 -16.99 -22.03 -16.92
CA ASN A 196 -17.35 -23.45 -16.86
C ASN A 196 -16.06 -24.29 -16.71
N CYS A 197 -15.20 -23.92 -15.76
CA CYS A 197 -13.95 -24.59 -15.48
C CYS A 197 -14.25 -25.87 -14.67
N GLY A 198 -14.83 -26.90 -15.34
CA GLY A 198 -14.96 -28.23 -14.76
C GLY A 198 -13.59 -28.91 -14.77
N PHE A 199 -13.19 -29.45 -13.61
CA PHE A 199 -12.09 -30.41 -13.49
C PHE A 199 -12.60 -31.79 -13.88
#